data_29d04b35fb45d26045b60e85d48eeb89
#
_entry.id   29d04b35fb45d26045b60e85d48eeb89
#
_cell.length_a   1.000
_cell.length_b   1.000
_cell.length_c   1.000
_cell.angle_alpha   90.00
_cell.angle_beta   90.00
_cell.angle_gamma   90.00
#
_symmetry.space_group_name_H-M   'P 1'
#
loop_
_entity.id
_entity.type
_entity.pdbx_description
1 polymer ?
#
loop_
_entity_poly.entity_id
_entity_poly.type
_entity_poly.pdbx_seq_one_letter_code
_entity_poly.pdbx_strand_id
1 'polypeptide(L)'
;MKKYYKIFTLLVVALAGLSLTGCSEDDLDTNPYSKSGVNLLAFGPSPTERASEIRITGTNMQKVDKVVFAGGNIERAGHIISVAGAEVEKANFNSVDNENIYVTIPQSTVPGKVKLVVGKDTVSSVTLLTFNEPVEVTSVSPTTGLNAGDEISITGEYVYNIASVTFTSGVTVPAEDFTYVSRNEIHLIVPLAAESGVISMSNGDAWEFEYETPLEIATATVTSVTPAADFGEQIQITGTNLHTVESVFFPGGVSAEFTVSADNKTITTTVPAECKSGAISLLLYSGAALTTDEFSVPTISITSAEPNKDLIEGDVVTLTGENFDRVIGVSLPGAGDLLDYTINGNTLTFTVPEDMTDGDVVLTQNAYITAKIGIEVRKLEGVIWMGKKNMESWSDNWTVQRWDQDKTLWNKFRDAFSGPGQLTIHFKKLEGDFAMKVISGDSWNIQLAGAQYNEWGNNIVDNPESGDYVINLTAEDVETMFGSDETGQGLIIAGIGYQLQYIKYIVSGAERTLWEGEEWMGDGTEENKNQPYILSDEGAELKDVEATPGQVIRWYGTVDSDEWTFQVFEGHWSDNDHPYGDWKAENADHKAEFEANGCLKFTLTQTMLDRAYTKQWWGGVFVVQGKHFTLKKVTIANL
;
A
#
# COMPACT_ATOMS: atom_id res chain seq x y z
N MET A 1 -38.19 9.21 12.20
CA MET A 1 -38.73 10.32 13.02
C MET A 1 -40.29 10.38 13.09
N LYS A 2 -41.03 9.28 13.00
CA LYS A 2 -42.52 9.26 13.12
C LYS A 2 -43.05 8.31 14.22
N LYS A 3 -42.18 7.71 15.03
CA LYS A 3 -42.58 6.72 16.06
C LYS A 3 -42.50 7.24 17.49
N TYR A 4 -41.92 8.39 17.73
CA TYR A 4 -41.74 8.94 19.09
C TYR A 4 -42.84 9.97 19.49
N TYR A 5 -43.59 10.52 18.56
CA TYR A 5 -44.65 11.47 18.85
C TYR A 5 -45.92 10.85 19.46
N LYS A 6 -46.14 9.54 19.29
CA LYS A 6 -47.34 8.86 19.85
C LYS A 6 -47.20 8.46 21.32
N ILE A 7 -45.97 8.39 21.85
CA ILE A 7 -45.73 8.03 23.26
C ILE A 7 -45.80 9.28 24.13
N PHE A 8 -45.35 10.44 23.61
CA PHE A 8 -45.43 11.70 24.39
C PHE A 8 -46.85 12.22 24.57
N THR A 9 -47.73 12.02 23.62
CA THR A 9 -49.15 12.44 23.71
C THR A 9 -49.96 11.56 24.68
N LEU A 10 -49.54 10.29 24.88
CA LEU A 10 -50.21 9.40 25.81
C LEU A 10 -49.80 9.66 27.28
N LEU A 11 -48.59 10.18 27.51
CA LEU A 11 -48.11 10.49 28.88
C LEU A 11 -48.70 11.78 29.42
N VAL A 12 -48.96 12.77 28.55
CA VAL A 12 -49.58 14.05 28.95
C VAL A 12 -51.07 13.89 29.26
N VAL A 13 -51.77 12.96 28.62
CA VAL A 13 -53.17 12.68 28.89
C VAL A 13 -53.35 11.84 30.18
N ALA A 14 -52.36 11.04 30.57
CA ALA A 14 -52.39 10.26 31.82
C ALA A 14 -52.10 11.11 33.07
N LEU A 15 -51.36 12.23 32.93
CA LEU A 15 -51.12 13.17 34.06
C LEU A 15 -52.28 14.17 34.28
N ALA A 16 -53.17 14.38 33.32
CA ALA A 16 -54.31 15.28 33.46
C ALA A 16 -55.57 14.61 34.08
N GLY A 17 -55.50 13.28 34.30
CA GLY A 17 -56.63 12.48 34.79
C GLY A 17 -56.66 12.18 36.29
N LEU A 18 -55.67 12.67 37.08
CA LEU A 18 -55.53 12.34 38.50
C LEU A 18 -55.73 13.50 39.47
N SER A 19 -56.41 14.53 39.07
CA SER A 19 -56.67 15.66 39.95
C SER A 19 -58.16 16.05 40.06
N LEU A 20 -58.99 15.08 40.30
CA LEU A 20 -60.35 15.38 40.80
C LEU A 20 -60.91 14.18 41.63
N THR A 21 -60.44 14.02 42.86
CA THR A 21 -61.18 13.32 43.86
C THR A 21 -61.21 14.16 45.14
N GLY A 22 -62.34 14.73 45.32
CA GLY A 22 -63.03 15.06 46.56
C GLY A 22 -62.23 15.66 47.72
N CYS A 23 -62.27 16.96 47.85
CA CYS A 23 -62.27 17.56 49.19
C CYS A 23 -63.52 17.14 49.92
N SER A 24 -63.39 16.31 50.93
CA SER A 24 -64.40 16.27 51.99
C SER A 24 -64.23 17.53 52.82
N GLU A 25 -65.26 18.31 52.89
CA GLU A 25 -65.38 19.49 53.75
C GLU A 25 -65.51 19.09 55.24
N ASP A 26 -64.48 18.42 55.78
CA ASP A 26 -64.40 18.29 57.22
C ASP A 26 -62.95 18.42 57.67
N ASP A 27 -62.75 19.45 58.55
CA ASP A 27 -61.50 19.79 59.24
C ASP A 27 -60.39 20.56 58.44
N LEU A 28 -60.79 21.64 57.79
CA LEU A 28 -59.88 22.75 57.65
C LEU A 28 -59.87 23.54 58.98
N ASP A 29 -59.00 23.12 59.91
CA ASP A 29 -58.58 24.00 60.99
C ASP A 29 -57.80 25.17 60.35
N THR A 30 -58.54 26.20 59.96
CA THR A 30 -58.05 27.33 59.15
C THR A 30 -57.19 28.30 59.96
N ASN A 31 -56.93 28.00 61.23
CA ASN A 31 -56.05 28.79 62.07
C ASN A 31 -54.84 27.96 62.54
N PRO A 32 -53.70 27.96 61.76
CA PRO A 32 -52.52 27.26 62.18
C PRO A 32 -51.92 27.73 63.49
N TYR A 33 -52.38 28.89 64.00
CA TYR A 33 -52.01 29.47 65.31
C TYR A 33 -52.85 28.97 66.49
N SER A 34 -53.82 28.16 66.24
CA SER A 34 -54.74 27.62 67.32
C SER A 34 -54.16 26.44 68.10
N LYS A 35 -53.05 25.83 67.60
CA LYS A 35 -52.42 24.66 68.25
C LYS A 35 -51.53 25.10 69.42
N SER A 36 -51.68 24.44 70.57
CA SER A 36 -50.91 24.74 71.78
C SER A 36 -49.43 24.37 71.75
N GLY A 37 -49.01 23.60 70.78
CA GLY A 37 -47.62 23.14 70.55
C GLY A 37 -46.83 24.01 69.61
N VAL A 38 -45.57 23.66 69.41
CA VAL A 38 -44.72 24.21 68.36
C VAL A 38 -45.13 23.65 67.00
N ASN A 39 -45.45 24.51 66.05
CA ASN A 39 -45.72 24.12 64.68
C ASN A 39 -44.76 24.85 63.75
N LEU A 40 -44.17 24.11 62.79
CA LEU A 40 -43.40 24.65 61.72
C LEU A 40 -44.32 24.85 60.51
N LEU A 41 -44.53 26.11 60.11
CA LEU A 41 -45.39 26.47 58.98
C LEU A 41 -44.65 26.64 57.68
N ALA A 42 -43.51 27.31 57.73
CA ALA A 42 -42.67 27.60 56.55
C ALA A 42 -41.25 27.83 56.98
N PHE A 43 -40.35 27.72 56.00
CA PHE A 43 -39.00 28.22 56.12
C PHE A 43 -38.55 28.76 54.74
N GLY A 44 -37.52 29.64 54.74
CA GLY A 44 -36.98 30.15 53.48
C GLY A 44 -35.86 31.20 53.69
N PRO A 45 -35.15 31.46 52.61
CA PRO A 45 -35.33 30.98 51.24
C PRO A 45 -34.96 29.49 51.06
N SER A 46 -35.53 28.82 50.02
CA SER A 46 -35.12 27.51 49.54
C SER A 46 -35.45 27.43 48.04
N PRO A 47 -34.47 27.20 47.15
CA PRO A 47 -33.06 26.93 47.47
C PRO A 47 -32.34 28.14 48.08
N THR A 48 -31.25 27.87 48.80
CA THR A 48 -30.44 28.86 49.49
C THR A 48 -28.95 28.49 49.43
N GLU A 49 -28.08 29.30 50.01
CA GLU A 49 -26.66 29.01 50.18
C GLU A 49 -26.35 28.48 51.57
N ARG A 50 -25.34 27.58 51.71
CA ARG A 50 -24.85 27.20 53.04
C ARG A 50 -24.17 28.41 53.70
N ALA A 51 -24.15 28.40 55.04
CA ALA A 51 -23.71 29.52 55.85
C ALA A 51 -24.58 30.79 55.73
N SER A 52 -25.63 30.76 54.91
CA SER A 52 -26.61 31.85 54.89
C SER A 52 -27.62 31.73 56.00
N GLU A 53 -28.31 32.85 56.32
CA GLU A 53 -29.40 32.85 57.26
C GLU A 53 -30.71 32.43 56.61
N ILE A 54 -31.44 31.54 57.26
CA ILE A 54 -32.83 31.25 56.90
C ILE A 54 -33.79 31.67 58.01
N ARG A 55 -34.99 32.07 57.60
CA ARG A 55 -36.09 32.31 58.48
C ARG A 55 -36.97 31.05 58.53
N ILE A 56 -37.24 30.56 59.73
CA ILE A 56 -38.20 29.48 60.02
C ILE A 56 -39.41 30.10 60.70
N THR A 57 -40.57 29.97 60.10
CA THR A 57 -41.84 30.59 60.61
C THR A 57 -42.78 29.53 61.14
N GLY A 58 -43.41 29.83 62.25
CA GLY A 58 -44.35 28.90 62.89
C GLY A 58 -45.06 29.49 64.12
N THR A 59 -45.48 28.61 65.03
CA THR A 59 -46.10 29.03 66.28
C THR A 59 -45.27 28.55 67.48
N ASN A 60 -45.23 29.39 68.55
CA ASN A 60 -44.46 29.10 69.77
C ASN A 60 -42.93 28.86 69.51
N MET A 61 -42.34 29.49 68.53
CA MET A 61 -40.97 29.31 68.16
C MET A 61 -39.96 29.53 69.27
N GLN A 62 -40.31 30.38 70.26
CA GLN A 62 -39.48 30.60 71.44
C GLN A 62 -39.29 29.36 72.33
N LYS A 63 -40.14 28.28 72.16
CA LYS A 63 -39.99 27.05 72.89
C LYS A 63 -39.08 26.05 72.24
N VAL A 64 -38.56 26.34 71.05
CA VAL A 64 -37.64 25.47 70.33
C VAL A 64 -36.26 25.52 71.01
N ASP A 65 -35.71 24.35 71.32
CA ASP A 65 -34.42 24.19 71.98
C ASP A 65 -33.27 24.17 70.92
N LYS A 66 -33.50 23.52 69.79
CA LYS A 66 -32.53 23.50 68.70
C LYS A 66 -33.17 23.25 67.34
N VAL A 67 -32.47 23.68 66.29
CA VAL A 67 -32.82 23.38 64.92
C VAL A 67 -31.83 22.31 64.43
N VAL A 68 -32.36 21.25 63.80
CA VAL A 68 -31.56 20.16 63.25
C VAL A 68 -31.65 20.19 61.75
N PHE A 69 -30.50 20.29 61.13
CA PHE A 69 -30.30 20.23 59.69
C PHE A 69 -29.91 18.82 59.26
N ALA A 70 -30.33 18.42 58.07
CA ALA A 70 -30.10 17.08 57.57
C ALA A 70 -28.63 16.79 57.34
N GLY A 71 -28.22 15.59 57.75
CA GLY A 71 -27.03 14.92 57.31
C GLY A 71 -27.40 13.69 56.47
N GLY A 72 -26.46 13.09 55.85
CA GLY A 72 -26.66 11.90 55.03
C GLY A 72 -25.57 11.69 54.00
N ASN A 73 -25.82 10.78 53.12
CA ASN A 73 -24.91 10.53 51.99
C ASN A 73 -25.37 11.35 50.77
N ILE A 74 -24.42 12.01 50.14
CA ILE A 74 -24.55 12.59 48.81
C ILE A 74 -23.93 11.62 47.85
N GLU A 75 -24.66 11.12 46.89
CA GLU A 75 -24.15 10.29 45.82
C GLU A 75 -23.89 11.19 44.60
N ARG A 76 -22.65 11.13 44.07
CA ARG A 76 -22.25 11.87 42.89
C ARG A 76 -21.35 10.94 42.06
N ALA A 77 -21.77 10.64 40.83
CA ALA A 77 -21.02 9.84 39.87
C ALA A 77 -20.44 8.53 40.45
N GLY A 78 -21.21 7.81 41.24
CA GLY A 78 -20.78 6.57 41.88
C GLY A 78 -19.99 6.75 43.18
N HIS A 79 -19.62 7.97 43.55
CA HIS A 79 -18.93 8.27 44.81
C HIS A 79 -19.97 8.63 45.92
N ILE A 80 -19.74 8.09 47.11
CA ILE A 80 -20.57 8.36 48.28
C ILE A 80 -19.84 9.30 49.23
N ILE A 81 -20.36 10.52 49.35
CA ILE A 81 -19.82 11.55 50.27
C ILE A 81 -20.72 11.58 51.51
N SER A 82 -20.19 11.10 52.62
CA SER A 82 -20.94 11.10 53.90
C SER A 82 -20.79 12.43 54.59
N VAL A 83 -21.93 13.07 54.90
CA VAL A 83 -22.00 14.36 55.56
C VAL A 83 -22.77 14.17 56.87
N ALA A 84 -22.20 14.51 57.98
CA ALA A 84 -22.87 14.51 59.26
C ALA A 84 -23.91 15.65 59.33
N GLY A 85 -25.09 15.35 59.81
CA GLY A 85 -26.06 16.40 60.11
C GLY A 85 -25.54 17.39 61.13
N ALA A 86 -26.12 18.57 61.13
CA ALA A 86 -25.72 19.61 62.06
C ALA A 86 -26.90 20.06 62.93
N GLU A 87 -26.60 20.33 64.20
CA GLU A 87 -27.56 20.91 65.16
C GLU A 87 -27.11 22.30 65.51
N VAL A 88 -28.07 23.24 65.53
CA VAL A 88 -27.87 24.59 65.99
C VAL A 88 -28.73 24.80 67.24
N GLU A 89 -28.04 24.90 68.38
CA GLU A 89 -28.71 25.13 69.69
C GLU A 89 -29.30 26.54 69.71
N LYS A 90 -30.39 26.73 70.54
CA LYS A 90 -31.07 28.01 70.67
C LYS A 90 -30.18 29.18 71.00
N ALA A 91 -29.13 28.94 71.76
CA ALA A 91 -28.14 29.98 72.12
C ALA A 91 -27.40 30.55 70.91
N ASN A 92 -27.40 29.79 69.80
CA ASN A 92 -26.71 30.12 68.52
C ASN A 92 -27.71 30.56 67.45
N PHE A 93 -29.00 30.81 67.78
CA PHE A 93 -29.93 31.42 66.86
C PHE A 93 -29.56 32.88 66.65
N ASN A 94 -29.63 33.36 65.40
CA ASN A 94 -29.38 34.76 65.11
C ASN A 94 -30.43 35.65 65.78
N SER A 95 -31.67 35.19 65.76
CA SER A 95 -32.76 35.75 66.58
C SER A 95 -33.94 34.75 66.69
N VAL A 96 -34.80 34.93 67.72
CA VAL A 96 -36.03 34.11 67.89
C VAL A 96 -37.10 34.95 68.54
N ASP A 97 -38.30 34.92 67.98
CA ASP A 97 -39.52 35.43 68.55
C ASP A 97 -40.57 34.33 68.62
N ASN A 98 -41.86 34.70 68.89
CA ASN A 98 -42.89 33.70 68.98
C ASN A 98 -43.29 33.06 67.64
N GLU A 99 -43.01 33.71 66.57
CA GLU A 99 -43.41 33.33 65.22
C GLU A 99 -42.21 32.89 64.32
N ASN A 100 -41.03 33.38 64.63
CA ASN A 100 -39.88 33.19 63.76
C ASN A 100 -38.60 32.78 64.52
N ILE A 101 -37.77 31.95 63.86
CA ILE A 101 -36.41 31.68 64.21
C ILE A 101 -35.58 32.12 63.03
N TYR A 102 -34.54 32.90 63.25
CA TYR A 102 -33.50 33.20 62.29
C TYR A 102 -32.24 32.42 62.66
N VAL A 103 -31.73 31.61 61.75
CA VAL A 103 -30.61 30.73 62.03
C VAL A 103 -29.72 30.60 60.84
N THR A 104 -28.40 30.61 61.08
CA THR A 104 -27.41 30.36 60.05
C THR A 104 -27.32 28.85 59.78
N ILE A 105 -27.43 28.48 58.51
CA ILE A 105 -27.31 27.10 58.06
C ILE A 105 -25.87 26.66 58.22
N PRO A 106 -25.59 25.53 58.91
CA PRO A 106 -24.25 24.98 58.97
C PRO A 106 -23.71 24.53 57.61
N GLN A 107 -22.40 24.68 57.39
CA GLN A 107 -21.72 24.29 56.15
C GLN A 107 -21.88 22.81 55.81
N SER A 108 -21.97 21.93 56.84
CA SER A 108 -22.10 20.49 56.69
C SER A 108 -23.54 20.02 56.45
N THR A 109 -24.46 20.89 56.01
CA THR A 109 -25.87 20.51 55.77
C THR A 109 -26.04 19.92 54.37
N VAL A 110 -26.81 18.86 54.24
CA VAL A 110 -27.28 18.30 52.96
C VAL A 110 -28.73 18.68 52.69
N PRO A 111 -29.22 18.60 51.44
CA PRO A 111 -30.65 18.77 51.16
C PRO A 111 -31.47 17.82 51.99
N GLY A 112 -32.49 18.35 52.66
CA GLY A 112 -33.32 17.54 53.55
C GLY A 112 -34.33 18.32 54.37
N LYS A 113 -35.04 17.63 55.25
CA LYS A 113 -36.05 18.27 56.14
C LYS A 113 -35.37 19.04 57.27
N VAL A 114 -35.84 20.24 57.53
CA VAL A 114 -35.50 20.99 58.73
C VAL A 114 -36.36 20.47 59.89
N LYS A 115 -35.72 20.21 61.04
CA LYS A 115 -36.39 19.69 62.23
C LYS A 115 -36.21 20.66 63.39
N LEU A 116 -37.28 20.89 64.14
CA LEU A 116 -37.28 21.66 65.36
C LEU A 116 -37.42 20.70 66.55
N VAL A 117 -36.58 20.79 67.54
CA VAL A 117 -36.61 19.97 68.75
C VAL A 117 -37.06 20.82 69.89
N VAL A 118 -38.08 20.28 70.65
CA VAL A 118 -38.68 20.89 71.80
C VAL A 118 -38.77 19.85 72.93
N GLY A 119 -37.89 19.90 73.89
CA GLY A 119 -37.75 18.87 74.91
C GLY A 119 -37.45 17.51 74.29
N LYS A 120 -38.48 16.61 74.30
CA LYS A 120 -38.39 15.26 73.71
C LYS A 120 -39.04 15.15 72.33
N ASP A 121 -39.80 16.18 71.94
CA ASP A 121 -40.58 16.18 70.72
C ASP A 121 -39.81 16.79 69.54
N THR A 122 -40.10 16.34 68.33
CA THR A 122 -39.54 16.84 67.12
C THR A 122 -40.62 17.16 66.09
N VAL A 123 -40.56 18.38 65.55
CA VAL A 123 -41.39 18.84 64.44
C VAL A 123 -40.55 18.92 63.17
N SER A 124 -40.98 18.27 62.10
CA SER A 124 -40.28 18.25 60.85
C SER A 124 -40.95 19.09 59.75
N SER A 125 -40.24 19.74 58.92
CA SER A 125 -40.75 20.44 57.73
C SER A 125 -41.42 19.46 56.75
N VAL A 126 -42.43 19.95 56.03
CA VAL A 126 -43.11 19.21 54.96
C VAL A 126 -42.16 19.19 53.72
N THR A 127 -41.65 20.35 53.34
CA THR A 127 -40.75 20.54 52.20
C THR A 127 -39.31 20.30 52.61
N LEU A 128 -38.45 20.07 51.62
CA LEU A 128 -37.01 19.95 51.80
C LEU A 128 -36.34 21.32 51.68
N LEU A 129 -35.37 21.59 52.54
CA LEU A 129 -34.39 22.63 52.34
C LEU A 129 -33.43 22.16 51.22
N THR A 130 -33.30 22.98 50.20
CA THR A 130 -32.40 22.72 49.06
C THR A 130 -31.38 23.84 48.94
N PHE A 131 -30.28 23.58 48.21
CA PHE A 131 -29.17 24.49 48.12
C PHE A 131 -28.86 24.84 46.66
N ASN A 132 -28.42 26.09 46.44
CA ASN A 132 -27.68 26.46 45.26
C ASN A 132 -26.25 26.00 45.48
N GLU A 133 -25.73 25.25 44.53
CA GLU A 133 -24.39 24.65 44.59
C GLU A 133 -23.63 25.01 43.33
N PRO A 134 -23.31 26.32 43.10
CA PRO A 134 -22.55 26.74 41.93
C PRO A 134 -21.13 26.18 42.04
N VAL A 135 -20.65 25.56 40.97
CA VAL A 135 -19.28 25.09 40.93
C VAL A 135 -18.36 26.29 40.79
N GLU A 136 -17.39 26.40 41.70
CA GLU A 136 -16.29 27.38 41.63
C GLU A 136 -14.98 26.63 41.71
N VAL A 137 -14.10 26.78 40.70
CA VAL A 137 -12.78 26.16 40.69
C VAL A 137 -11.76 27.23 41.13
N THR A 138 -10.98 26.90 42.16
CA THR A 138 -9.96 27.78 42.72
C THR A 138 -8.57 27.44 42.18
N SER A 139 -8.22 26.16 42.11
CA SER A 139 -6.92 25.73 41.59
C SER A 139 -6.93 24.31 41.03
N VAL A 140 -5.95 24.07 40.17
CA VAL A 140 -5.57 22.73 39.68
C VAL A 140 -4.11 22.52 40.03
N SER A 141 -3.74 21.37 40.54
CA SER A 141 -2.39 21.08 41.02
C SER A 141 -2.03 19.60 40.92
N PRO A 142 -0.80 19.27 40.50
CA PRO A 142 0.18 20.17 39.88
C PRO A 142 -0.21 20.56 38.44
N THR A 143 0.36 21.69 37.94
CA THR A 143 0.17 22.15 36.55
C THR A 143 1.42 21.93 35.69
N THR A 144 2.56 21.63 36.29
CA THR A 144 3.84 21.42 35.58
C THR A 144 4.52 20.13 36.05
N GLY A 145 5.39 19.58 35.18
CA GLY A 145 6.12 18.36 35.48
C GLY A 145 5.25 17.10 35.48
N LEU A 146 4.09 17.15 34.82
CA LEU A 146 3.15 16.03 34.71
C LEU A 146 3.58 15.04 33.63
N ASN A 147 3.27 13.78 33.89
CA ASN A 147 3.26 12.72 32.88
C ASN A 147 1.84 12.15 32.78
N ALA A 148 1.53 11.53 31.66
CA ALA A 148 0.33 10.70 31.57
C ALA A 148 0.39 9.59 32.64
N GLY A 149 -0.72 9.40 33.34
CA GLY A 149 -0.80 8.49 34.49
C GLY A 149 -0.58 9.15 35.86
N ASP A 150 -0.08 10.39 35.90
CA ASP A 150 0.01 11.14 37.15
C ASP A 150 -1.36 11.60 37.64
N GLU A 151 -1.48 11.80 38.95
CA GLU A 151 -2.73 12.32 39.55
C GLU A 151 -2.68 13.84 39.64
N ILE A 152 -3.77 14.50 39.31
CA ILE A 152 -4.01 15.92 39.55
C ILE A 152 -5.19 16.12 40.48
N SER A 153 -5.17 17.20 41.26
CA SER A 153 -6.29 17.64 42.10
C SER A 153 -6.90 18.94 41.60
N ILE A 154 -8.21 19.05 41.68
CA ILE A 154 -8.99 20.26 41.39
C ILE A 154 -9.65 20.66 42.70
N THR A 155 -9.36 21.87 43.18
CA THR A 155 -9.91 22.38 44.40
C THR A 155 -10.84 23.58 44.15
N GLY A 156 -11.86 23.72 45.02
CA GLY A 156 -12.83 24.78 44.88
C GLY A 156 -14.04 24.60 45.76
N GLU A 157 -15.16 25.19 45.38
CA GLU A 157 -16.46 24.99 46.03
C GLU A 157 -17.39 24.18 45.13
N TYR A 158 -18.05 23.20 45.72
CA TYR A 158 -19.00 22.29 45.06
C TYR A 158 -18.43 21.55 43.85
N VAL A 159 -17.09 21.32 43.81
CA VAL A 159 -16.40 20.63 42.71
C VAL A 159 -16.88 19.19 42.51
N TYR A 160 -17.54 18.58 43.50
CA TYR A 160 -18.20 17.28 43.33
C TYR A 160 -19.34 17.29 42.29
N ASN A 161 -19.83 18.46 41.85
CA ASN A 161 -20.79 18.60 40.78
C ASN A 161 -20.16 18.65 39.40
N ILE A 162 -18.83 18.58 39.27
CA ILE A 162 -18.16 18.43 38.00
C ILE A 162 -18.45 17.01 37.49
N ALA A 163 -19.07 16.91 36.32
CA ALA A 163 -19.41 15.66 35.66
C ALA A 163 -18.30 15.14 34.77
N SER A 164 -17.43 16.04 34.25
CA SER A 164 -16.31 15.63 33.39
C SER A 164 -15.23 16.71 33.34
N VAL A 165 -13.99 16.22 33.05
CA VAL A 165 -12.81 17.05 32.76
C VAL A 165 -12.29 16.64 31.39
N THR A 166 -12.17 17.59 30.47
CA THR A 166 -11.68 17.39 29.10
C THR A 166 -10.34 18.05 28.92
N PHE A 167 -9.35 17.30 28.45
CA PHE A 167 -8.00 17.76 28.13
C PHE A 167 -7.94 18.33 26.71
N THR A 168 -6.89 19.09 26.42
CA THR A 168 -6.67 19.77 25.10
C THR A 168 -6.76 18.82 23.92
N SER A 169 -6.29 17.56 24.06
CA SER A 169 -6.43 16.51 23.03
C SER A 169 -7.89 16.06 22.76
N GLY A 170 -8.86 16.56 23.54
CA GLY A 170 -10.26 16.15 23.46
C GLY A 170 -10.59 14.91 24.27
N VAL A 171 -9.60 14.30 24.94
CA VAL A 171 -9.87 13.17 25.83
C VAL A 171 -10.56 13.64 27.09
N THR A 172 -11.63 12.97 27.48
CA THR A 172 -12.49 13.33 28.62
C THR A 172 -12.44 12.28 29.70
N VAL A 173 -12.25 12.71 30.94
CA VAL A 173 -12.38 11.89 32.14
C VAL A 173 -13.74 12.17 32.78
N PRO A 174 -14.68 11.21 32.79
CA PRO A 174 -15.96 11.37 33.45
C PRO A 174 -15.82 11.26 34.97
N ALA A 175 -16.76 11.80 35.69
CA ALA A 175 -16.69 11.84 37.17
C ALA A 175 -16.64 10.46 37.85
N GLU A 176 -17.17 9.42 37.21
CA GLU A 176 -17.06 8.01 37.67
C GLU A 176 -15.61 7.49 37.73
N ASP A 177 -14.71 8.07 36.93
CA ASP A 177 -13.27 7.72 36.87
C ASP A 177 -12.41 8.62 37.79
N PHE A 178 -13.03 9.54 38.57
CA PHE A 178 -12.28 10.32 39.54
C PHE A 178 -11.81 9.42 40.69
N THR A 179 -10.56 9.58 41.09
CA THR A 179 -9.92 8.76 42.14
C THR A 179 -10.37 9.20 43.56
N TYR A 180 -10.73 10.48 43.69
CA TYR A 180 -11.24 11.04 44.93
C TYR A 180 -12.28 12.13 44.62
N VAL A 181 -13.36 12.17 45.43
CA VAL A 181 -14.43 13.17 45.31
C VAL A 181 -14.86 13.65 46.68
N SER A 182 -14.74 14.98 46.88
CA SER A 182 -15.31 15.68 48.03
C SER A 182 -15.96 16.98 47.57
N ARG A 183 -16.64 17.71 48.48
CA ARG A 183 -17.23 19.01 48.15
C ARG A 183 -16.23 19.99 47.59
N ASN A 184 -14.99 19.99 48.14
CA ASN A 184 -13.99 21.03 47.89
C ASN A 184 -12.80 20.54 47.08
N GLU A 185 -12.74 19.25 46.77
CA GLU A 185 -11.59 18.66 46.07
C GLU A 185 -12.01 17.40 45.33
N ILE A 186 -11.54 17.26 44.09
CA ILE A 186 -11.61 16.04 43.29
C ILE A 186 -10.21 15.71 42.76
N HIS A 187 -9.92 14.43 42.60
CA HIS A 187 -8.69 13.96 41.98
C HIS A 187 -9.03 13.10 40.76
N LEU A 188 -8.16 13.17 39.78
CA LEU A 188 -8.25 12.31 38.59
C LEU A 188 -6.86 12.03 38.02
N ILE A 189 -6.78 10.94 37.27
CA ILE A 189 -5.54 10.55 36.57
C ILE A 189 -5.47 11.23 35.22
N VAL A 190 -4.31 11.78 34.87
CA VAL A 190 -3.99 12.32 33.55
C VAL A 190 -4.05 11.18 32.54
N PRO A 191 -4.97 11.22 31.54
CA PRO A 191 -5.10 10.15 30.55
C PRO A 191 -3.85 9.95 29.70
N LEU A 192 -3.66 8.72 29.15
CA LEU A 192 -2.55 8.42 28.25
C LEU A 192 -2.58 9.25 26.95
N ALA A 193 -3.79 9.65 26.53
CA ALA A 193 -4.01 10.49 25.35
C ALA A 193 -3.96 12.00 25.63
N ALA A 194 -3.67 12.43 26.88
CA ALA A 194 -3.66 13.84 27.24
C ALA A 194 -2.46 14.57 26.61
N GLU A 195 -2.71 15.79 26.16
CA GLU A 195 -1.69 16.72 25.66
C GLU A 195 -1.63 17.97 26.51
N SER A 196 -0.47 18.66 26.51
CA SER A 196 -0.30 19.93 27.18
C SER A 196 -1.32 20.96 26.70
N GLY A 197 -1.82 21.76 27.60
CA GLY A 197 -2.76 22.84 27.29
C GLY A 197 -3.78 23.06 28.40
N VAL A 198 -4.81 23.83 28.12
CA VAL A 198 -5.89 24.13 29.05
C VAL A 198 -6.84 22.95 29.18
N ILE A 199 -7.43 22.77 30.35
CA ILE A 199 -8.49 21.79 30.56
C ILE A 199 -9.82 22.50 30.71
N SER A 200 -10.89 21.87 30.22
CA SER A 200 -12.25 22.32 30.40
C SER A 200 -13.03 21.35 31.31
N MET A 201 -13.96 21.89 32.07
CA MET A 201 -14.78 21.16 33.01
C MET A 201 -16.25 21.41 32.72
N SER A 202 -17.08 20.40 32.88
CA SER A 202 -18.55 20.53 32.72
C SER A 202 -19.25 19.86 33.85
N ASN A 203 -20.43 20.40 34.26
CA ASN A 203 -21.32 19.74 35.22
C ASN A 203 -22.36 18.82 34.54
N GLY A 204 -22.25 18.63 33.23
CA GLY A 204 -23.21 17.84 32.45
C GLY A 204 -24.44 18.61 32.00
N ASP A 205 -24.62 19.84 32.47
CA ASP A 205 -25.72 20.75 32.11
C ASP A 205 -25.18 21.95 31.30
N ALA A 206 -25.56 23.16 31.66
CA ALA A 206 -25.18 24.38 30.96
C ALA A 206 -23.91 25.04 31.49
N TRP A 207 -23.30 24.51 32.55
CA TRP A 207 -22.08 25.09 33.12
C TRP A 207 -20.85 24.42 32.46
N GLU A 208 -19.99 25.28 31.89
CA GLU A 208 -18.70 24.93 31.38
C GLU A 208 -17.67 25.94 31.89
N PHE A 209 -16.48 25.48 32.21
CA PHE A 209 -15.39 26.28 32.72
C PHE A 209 -14.06 25.82 32.10
N GLU A 210 -13.29 26.75 31.59
CA GLU A 210 -11.93 26.53 31.12
C GLU A 210 -10.95 27.07 32.16
N TYR A 211 -10.02 26.19 32.59
CA TYR A 211 -8.98 26.59 33.52
C TYR A 211 -7.84 27.27 32.76
N GLU A 212 -7.64 28.58 32.98
CA GLU A 212 -6.75 29.44 32.17
C GLU A 212 -5.27 29.06 32.23
N THR A 213 -4.82 28.42 33.34
CA THR A 213 -3.44 27.98 33.46
C THR A 213 -3.26 26.64 32.74
N PRO A 214 -2.46 26.56 31.65
CA PRO A 214 -2.26 25.32 30.94
C PRO A 214 -1.51 24.32 31.79
N LEU A 215 -1.84 23.05 31.60
CA LEU A 215 -1.08 21.92 32.14
C LEU A 215 0.12 21.65 31.22
N GLU A 216 1.28 21.42 31.82
CA GLU A 216 2.49 20.97 31.12
C GLU A 216 2.65 19.46 31.30
N ILE A 217 2.26 18.70 30.30
CA ILE A 217 2.33 17.24 30.28
C ILE A 217 3.49 16.81 29.38
N ALA A 218 4.41 16.03 29.91
CA ALA A 218 5.57 15.56 29.16
C ALA A 218 5.14 14.54 28.08
N THR A 219 5.56 14.78 26.85
CA THR A 219 5.31 13.90 25.70
C THR A 219 6.33 12.76 25.65
N ALA A 220 5.97 11.68 24.93
CA ALA A 220 6.92 10.64 24.61
C ALA A 220 8.05 11.15 23.71
N THR A 221 9.24 10.59 23.91
CA THR A 221 10.39 10.81 23.00
C THR A 221 11.08 9.50 22.71
N VAL A 222 11.72 9.42 21.55
CA VAL A 222 12.61 8.31 21.18
C VAL A 222 14.04 8.81 21.24
N THR A 223 14.92 8.07 21.86
CA THR A 223 16.35 8.39 21.98
C THR A 223 17.21 7.47 21.13
N SER A 224 16.89 6.17 21.07
CA SER A 224 17.60 5.21 20.24
C SER A 224 16.76 3.98 19.94
N VAL A 225 17.20 3.22 18.96
CA VAL A 225 16.67 1.90 18.60
C VAL A 225 17.85 0.93 18.40
N THR A 226 17.65 -0.36 18.64
CA THR A 226 18.60 -1.39 18.20
C THR A 226 18.84 -1.22 16.70
N PRO A 227 20.08 -0.97 16.23
CA PRO A 227 20.32 -0.53 14.84
C PRO A 227 20.09 -1.62 13.79
N ALA A 228 20.23 -2.88 14.18
CA ALA A 228 20.01 -4.03 13.30
C ALA A 228 19.64 -5.28 14.11
N ALA A 229 18.77 -6.11 13.55
CA ALA A 229 18.44 -7.44 14.07
C ALA A 229 17.84 -8.32 12.98
N ASP A 230 17.82 -9.63 13.20
CA ASP A 230 17.18 -10.57 12.29
C ASP A 230 15.67 -10.70 12.57
N PHE A 231 14.94 -11.26 11.63
CA PHE A 231 13.52 -11.57 11.79
C PHE A 231 13.30 -12.53 12.97
N GLY A 232 12.31 -12.24 13.81
CA GLY A 232 12.02 -13.01 15.01
C GLY A 232 12.89 -12.66 16.23
N GLU A 233 13.93 -11.85 16.09
CA GLU A 233 14.71 -11.35 17.21
C GLU A 233 14.02 -10.20 17.94
N GLN A 234 14.35 -10.05 19.23
CA GLN A 234 13.86 -8.92 20.02
C GLN A 234 14.78 -7.72 19.87
N ILE A 235 14.16 -6.55 19.73
CA ILE A 235 14.84 -5.25 19.71
C ILE A 235 14.31 -4.36 20.83
N GLN A 236 15.07 -3.33 21.13
CA GLN A 236 14.72 -2.31 22.10
C GLN A 236 14.67 -0.93 21.45
N ILE A 237 13.64 -0.17 21.82
CA ILE A 237 13.49 1.24 21.52
C ILE A 237 13.55 1.97 22.86
N THR A 238 14.49 2.89 23.03
CA THR A 238 14.65 3.64 24.28
C THR A 238 14.17 5.08 24.12
N GLY A 239 13.69 5.66 25.22
CA GLY A 239 13.15 7.00 25.19
C GLY A 239 12.63 7.45 26.56
N THR A 240 11.62 8.30 26.54
CA THR A 240 10.90 8.76 27.75
C THR A 240 9.40 8.65 27.49
N ASN A 241 8.62 8.43 28.56
CA ASN A 241 7.15 8.35 28.51
C ASN A 241 6.59 7.36 27.47
N LEU A 242 7.33 6.29 27.18
CA LEU A 242 6.96 5.31 26.15
C LEU A 242 5.69 4.50 26.51
N HIS A 243 5.18 4.60 27.73
CA HIS A 243 3.88 4.02 28.11
C HIS A 243 2.68 4.67 27.42
N THR A 244 2.89 5.84 26.80
CA THR A 244 1.85 6.52 25.98
C THR A 244 1.81 6.03 24.54
N VAL A 245 2.65 5.06 24.15
CA VAL A 245 2.61 4.41 22.86
C VAL A 245 1.46 3.41 22.81
N GLU A 246 0.59 3.56 21.82
CA GLU A 246 -0.54 2.68 21.54
C GLU A 246 -0.16 1.54 20.60
N SER A 247 0.66 1.85 19.58
CA SER A 247 1.01 0.87 18.55
C SER A 247 2.43 1.09 18.01
N VAL A 248 3.08 -0.01 17.66
CA VAL A 248 4.40 -0.04 17.03
C VAL A 248 4.27 -0.59 15.62
N PHE A 249 4.77 0.14 14.62
CA PHE A 249 4.75 -0.25 13.22
C PHE A 249 6.17 -0.31 12.66
N PHE A 250 6.57 -1.48 12.21
CA PHE A 250 7.78 -1.66 11.43
C PHE A 250 7.63 -1.15 10.00
N PRO A 251 8.74 -0.83 9.31
CA PRO A 251 8.71 -0.42 7.91
C PRO A 251 7.97 -1.42 7.02
N GLY A 252 7.05 -0.90 6.20
CA GLY A 252 6.05 -1.69 5.47
C GLY A 252 4.65 -1.60 6.09
N GLY A 253 4.50 -0.91 7.24
CA GLY A 253 3.21 -0.78 7.94
C GLY A 253 2.83 -2.02 8.76
N VAL A 254 3.82 -2.87 9.09
CA VAL A 254 3.61 -4.13 9.83
C VAL A 254 3.55 -3.83 11.31
N SER A 255 2.39 -4.05 11.95
CA SER A 255 2.24 -3.90 13.39
C SER A 255 2.94 -5.02 14.15
N ALA A 256 3.48 -4.71 15.33
CA ALA A 256 4.12 -5.68 16.22
C ALA A 256 3.65 -5.47 17.66
N GLU A 257 3.49 -6.59 18.36
CA GLU A 257 3.27 -6.59 19.80
C GLU A 257 4.51 -6.08 20.52
N PHE A 258 4.31 -5.39 21.63
CA PHE A 258 5.39 -4.83 22.41
C PHE A 258 5.09 -4.81 23.90
N THR A 259 6.12 -4.63 24.70
CA THR A 259 6.03 -4.40 26.13
C THR A 259 6.79 -3.15 26.50
N VAL A 260 6.29 -2.41 27.51
CA VAL A 260 6.96 -1.22 28.04
C VAL A 260 7.56 -1.56 29.40
N SER A 261 8.79 -1.13 29.63
CA SER A 261 9.46 -1.28 30.93
C SER A 261 8.74 -0.52 32.05
N ALA A 262 8.90 -0.97 33.29
CA ALA A 262 8.23 -0.36 34.44
C ALA A 262 8.65 1.12 34.70
N ASP A 263 9.77 1.55 34.16
CA ASP A 263 10.25 2.95 34.24
C ASP A 263 9.82 3.79 33.04
N ASN A 264 8.98 3.24 32.14
CA ASN A 264 8.44 3.86 30.95
C ASN A 264 9.51 4.35 29.93
N LYS A 265 10.72 3.75 29.94
CA LYS A 265 11.85 4.19 29.11
C LYS A 265 12.26 3.24 28.01
N THR A 266 11.75 2.02 28.01
CA THR A 266 12.12 1.02 27.01
C THR A 266 10.90 0.28 26.50
N ILE A 267 10.75 0.24 25.19
CA ILE A 267 9.86 -0.69 24.49
C ILE A 267 10.70 -1.87 24.05
N THR A 268 10.22 -3.09 24.31
CA THR A 268 10.75 -4.33 23.75
C THR A 268 9.72 -4.92 22.80
N THR A 269 10.14 -5.19 21.57
CA THR A 269 9.30 -5.77 20.52
C THR A 269 10.09 -6.79 19.70
N THR A 270 9.39 -7.65 18.94
CA THR A 270 10.01 -8.67 18.09
C THR A 270 9.92 -8.24 16.62
N VAL A 271 11.01 -8.40 15.88
CA VAL A 271 11.08 -8.06 14.45
C VAL A 271 10.13 -8.96 13.64
N PRO A 272 9.11 -8.42 12.98
CA PRO A 272 8.18 -9.23 12.17
C PRO A 272 8.86 -9.81 10.93
N ALA A 273 8.43 -11.01 10.51
CA ALA A 273 8.93 -11.65 9.29
C ALA A 273 8.64 -10.83 8.02
N GLU A 274 7.52 -10.12 8.02
CA GLU A 274 7.04 -9.30 6.89
C GLU A 274 7.37 -7.82 7.10
N CYS A 275 8.63 -7.47 7.30
CA CYS A 275 9.07 -6.08 7.35
C CYS A 275 10.29 -5.85 6.46
N LYS A 276 10.70 -4.60 6.31
CA LYS A 276 11.93 -4.18 5.62
C LYS A 276 12.73 -3.23 6.48
N SER A 277 13.94 -2.89 6.06
CA SER A 277 14.74 -1.85 6.71
C SER A 277 14.08 -0.47 6.58
N GLY A 278 14.28 0.38 7.58
CA GLY A 278 13.77 1.74 7.66
C GLY A 278 13.46 2.15 9.10
N ALA A 279 12.91 3.35 9.30
CA ALA A 279 12.51 3.83 10.62
C ALA A 279 11.24 3.14 11.12
N ILE A 280 11.21 2.78 12.41
CA ILE A 280 10.04 2.21 13.09
C ILE A 280 9.14 3.38 13.53
N SER A 281 7.85 3.28 13.30
CA SER A 281 6.85 4.28 13.69
C SER A 281 6.12 3.87 14.97
N LEU A 282 5.99 4.79 15.90
CA LEU A 282 5.26 4.63 17.15
C LEU A 282 4.05 5.55 17.11
N LEU A 283 2.85 4.99 17.19
CA LEU A 283 1.62 5.76 17.30
C LEU A 283 1.29 5.95 18.79
N LEU A 284 1.05 7.17 19.21
CA LEU A 284 0.66 7.49 20.58
C LEU A 284 -0.86 7.46 20.75
N TYR A 285 -1.35 7.27 21.97
CA TYR A 285 -2.78 7.38 22.30
C TYR A 285 -3.38 8.75 21.96
N SER A 286 -2.56 9.81 21.90
CA SER A 286 -2.99 11.14 21.45
C SER A 286 -3.19 11.26 19.94
N GLY A 287 -2.84 10.22 19.17
CA GLY A 287 -2.83 10.23 17.71
C GLY A 287 -1.55 10.79 17.09
N ALA A 288 -0.62 11.30 17.87
CA ALA A 288 0.68 11.74 17.40
C ALA A 288 1.57 10.54 17.02
N ALA A 289 2.47 10.73 16.06
CA ALA A 289 3.40 9.70 15.65
C ALA A 289 4.85 10.12 15.93
N LEU A 290 5.65 9.17 16.41
CA LEU A 290 7.09 9.28 16.57
C LEU A 290 7.77 8.29 15.64
N THR A 291 9.01 8.58 15.25
CA THR A 291 9.83 7.69 14.45
C THR A 291 11.19 7.48 15.12
N THR A 292 11.74 6.28 14.96
CA THR A 292 13.10 5.97 15.39
C THR A 292 14.12 6.43 14.34
N ASP A 293 15.40 6.31 14.67
CA ASP A 293 16.46 6.21 13.66
C ASP A 293 16.24 4.96 12.79
N GLU A 294 17.00 4.87 11.68
CA GLU A 294 16.96 3.74 10.76
C GLU A 294 17.31 2.43 11.47
N PHE A 295 16.45 1.44 11.26
CA PHE A 295 16.62 0.06 11.69
C PHE A 295 16.85 -0.82 10.46
N SER A 296 17.76 -1.79 10.52
CA SER A 296 18.05 -2.67 9.40
C SER A 296 17.80 -4.14 9.68
N VAL A 297 17.24 -4.81 8.67
CA VAL A 297 17.12 -6.27 8.63
C VAL A 297 18.01 -6.81 7.50
N PRO A 298 18.51 -8.06 7.62
CA PRO A 298 19.27 -8.69 6.54
C PRO A 298 18.41 -8.79 5.27
N THR A 299 18.94 -8.31 4.14
CA THR A 299 18.27 -8.32 2.85
C THR A 299 19.04 -9.15 1.83
N ILE A 300 18.30 -9.84 0.95
CA ILE A 300 18.89 -10.48 -0.23
C ILE A 300 19.44 -9.42 -1.18
N SER A 301 20.56 -9.71 -1.82
CA SER A 301 21.11 -8.89 -2.90
C SER A 301 21.65 -9.78 -4.00
N ILE A 302 21.61 -9.31 -5.27
CA ILE A 302 22.22 -9.98 -6.41
C ILE A 302 23.34 -9.07 -6.92
N THR A 303 24.53 -9.62 -7.07
CA THR A 303 25.70 -8.90 -7.58
C THR A 303 26.00 -9.22 -9.03
N SER A 304 25.73 -10.45 -9.50
CA SER A 304 25.92 -10.84 -10.89
C SER A 304 25.01 -12.00 -11.30
N ALA A 305 24.83 -12.13 -12.61
CA ALA A 305 24.23 -13.29 -13.28
C ALA A 305 25.19 -13.74 -14.39
N GLU A 306 25.49 -15.04 -14.44
CA GLU A 306 26.39 -15.59 -15.44
C GLU A 306 25.86 -16.92 -15.99
N PRO A 307 25.67 -17.07 -17.29
CA PRO A 307 25.63 -16.01 -18.32
C PRO A 307 24.39 -15.12 -18.13
N ASN A 308 24.44 -13.85 -18.58
CA ASN A 308 23.32 -12.92 -18.47
C ASN A 308 22.81 -12.42 -19.84
N LYS A 309 23.44 -12.84 -20.92
CA LYS A 309 23.14 -12.46 -22.32
C LYS A 309 23.16 -13.66 -23.25
N ASP A 310 22.46 -13.51 -24.37
CA ASP A 310 22.37 -14.54 -25.42
C ASP A 310 21.84 -15.90 -24.90
N LEU A 311 21.02 -15.86 -23.87
CA LEU A 311 20.48 -17.06 -23.24
C LEU A 311 19.52 -17.79 -24.17
N ILE A 312 19.59 -19.13 -24.16
CA ILE A 312 18.63 -19.99 -24.84
C ILE A 312 18.03 -21.00 -23.85
N GLU A 313 16.89 -21.57 -24.19
CA GLU A 313 16.28 -22.67 -23.43
C GLU A 313 17.33 -23.75 -23.07
N GLY A 314 17.31 -24.18 -21.82
CA GLY A 314 18.22 -25.21 -21.30
C GLY A 314 19.60 -24.68 -20.86
N ASP A 315 19.90 -23.38 -21.01
CA ASP A 315 21.10 -22.80 -20.39
C ASP A 315 20.95 -22.76 -18.88
N VAL A 316 22.07 -22.91 -18.18
CA VAL A 316 22.11 -22.78 -16.72
C VAL A 316 22.65 -21.42 -16.35
N VAL A 317 21.84 -20.62 -15.68
CA VAL A 317 22.23 -19.30 -15.16
C VAL A 317 22.59 -19.43 -13.69
N THR A 318 23.72 -18.82 -13.31
CA THR A 318 24.17 -18.72 -11.91
C THR A 318 24.07 -17.27 -11.46
N LEU A 319 23.21 -17.01 -10.49
CA LEU A 319 23.18 -15.75 -9.77
C LEU A 319 24.18 -15.82 -8.62
N THR A 320 24.89 -14.73 -8.36
CA THR A 320 25.76 -14.56 -7.20
C THR A 320 25.27 -13.36 -6.39
N GLY A 321 25.28 -13.49 -5.06
CA GLY A 321 24.76 -12.43 -4.20
C GLY A 321 24.97 -12.70 -2.72
N GLU A 322 24.11 -12.14 -1.87
CA GLU A 322 24.16 -12.31 -0.43
C GLU A 322 22.79 -12.74 0.12
N ASN A 323 22.81 -13.49 1.21
CA ASN A 323 21.63 -13.93 1.98
C ASN A 323 20.62 -14.77 1.15
N PHE A 324 21.09 -15.57 0.20
CA PHE A 324 20.23 -16.40 -0.63
C PHE A 324 19.50 -17.52 0.12
N ASP A 325 19.97 -17.87 1.32
CA ASP A 325 19.27 -18.75 2.26
C ASP A 325 17.88 -18.21 2.69
N ARG A 326 17.61 -16.92 2.44
CA ARG A 326 16.35 -16.23 2.74
C ARG A 326 15.42 -16.12 1.54
N VAL A 327 15.81 -16.61 0.37
CA VAL A 327 14.95 -16.58 -0.83
C VAL A 327 13.80 -17.57 -0.66
N ILE A 328 12.57 -17.07 -0.77
CA ILE A 328 11.34 -17.86 -0.73
C ILE A 328 10.67 -18.01 -2.10
N GLY A 329 11.08 -17.22 -3.08
CA GLY A 329 10.53 -17.27 -4.42
C GLY A 329 11.50 -16.71 -5.46
N VAL A 330 11.43 -17.28 -6.66
CA VAL A 330 12.14 -16.84 -7.86
C VAL A 330 11.13 -16.66 -8.95
N SER A 331 11.09 -15.48 -9.58
CA SER A 331 10.23 -15.22 -10.73
C SER A 331 11.06 -14.84 -11.93
N LEU A 332 10.78 -15.46 -13.08
CA LEU A 332 11.48 -15.26 -14.33
C LEU A 332 10.61 -14.43 -15.29
N PRO A 333 11.21 -13.52 -16.07
CA PRO A 333 10.48 -12.73 -17.05
C PRO A 333 9.89 -13.65 -18.13
N GLY A 334 8.61 -13.49 -18.45
CA GLY A 334 7.87 -14.31 -19.40
C GLY A 334 7.38 -15.67 -18.88
N ALA A 335 8.21 -16.37 -18.10
CA ALA A 335 7.93 -17.71 -17.59
C ALA A 335 7.23 -17.74 -16.21
N GLY A 336 7.22 -16.61 -15.46
CA GLY A 336 6.58 -16.55 -14.15
C GLY A 336 7.39 -17.20 -13.04
N ASP A 337 6.70 -17.79 -12.05
CA ASP A 337 7.32 -18.35 -10.86
C ASP A 337 8.06 -19.66 -11.16
N LEU A 338 9.34 -19.70 -10.79
CA LEU A 338 10.23 -20.84 -10.97
C LEU A 338 10.16 -21.76 -9.75
N LEU A 339 9.86 -23.04 -10.00
CA LEU A 339 9.76 -24.07 -8.96
C LEU A 339 11.04 -24.88 -8.76
N ASP A 340 11.93 -24.92 -9.75
CA ASP A 340 13.15 -25.72 -9.74
C ASP A 340 14.40 -24.85 -9.84
N TYR A 341 15.00 -24.55 -8.69
CA TYR A 341 16.27 -23.86 -8.55
C TYR A 341 17.10 -24.43 -7.41
N THR A 342 18.40 -24.21 -7.45
CA THR A 342 19.32 -24.70 -6.41
C THR A 342 20.07 -23.56 -5.77
N ILE A 343 20.04 -23.50 -4.43
CA ILE A 343 20.83 -22.56 -3.64
C ILE A 343 22.01 -23.26 -3.01
N ASN A 344 23.21 -22.66 -3.15
CA ASN A 344 24.43 -23.12 -2.50
C ASN A 344 25.21 -21.91 -1.97
N GLY A 345 24.98 -21.58 -0.70
CA GLY A 345 25.57 -20.39 -0.07
C GLY A 345 25.17 -19.10 -0.80
N ASN A 346 26.13 -18.42 -1.37
CA ASN A 346 25.96 -17.15 -2.08
C ASN A 346 25.63 -17.30 -3.57
N THR A 347 25.28 -18.49 -4.02
CA THR A 347 24.90 -18.76 -5.41
C THR A 347 23.51 -19.38 -5.50
N LEU A 348 22.77 -18.98 -6.54
CA LEU A 348 21.49 -19.57 -6.93
C LEU A 348 21.59 -19.93 -8.40
N THR A 349 21.26 -21.18 -8.76
CA THR A 349 21.30 -21.65 -10.13
C THR A 349 19.90 -22.08 -10.59
N PHE A 350 19.58 -21.77 -11.84
CA PHE A 350 18.37 -22.23 -12.50
C PHE A 350 18.62 -22.50 -13.97
N THR A 351 17.73 -23.28 -14.59
CA THR A 351 17.76 -23.57 -16.03
C THR A 351 16.74 -22.66 -16.72
N VAL A 352 17.15 -22.04 -17.84
CA VAL A 352 16.30 -21.17 -18.67
C VAL A 352 15.15 -22.00 -19.27
N PRO A 353 13.89 -21.67 -18.97
CA PRO A 353 12.73 -22.34 -19.56
C PRO A 353 12.37 -21.78 -20.94
N GLU A 354 11.52 -22.52 -21.69
CA GLU A 354 11.10 -22.18 -23.07
C GLU A 354 10.44 -20.78 -23.18
N ASP A 355 9.62 -20.43 -22.20
CA ASP A 355 8.82 -19.18 -22.23
C ASP A 355 9.53 -17.95 -21.65
N MET A 356 10.82 -18.04 -21.32
CA MET A 356 11.57 -16.94 -20.74
C MET A 356 11.81 -15.83 -21.77
N THR A 357 11.63 -14.59 -21.37
CA THR A 357 11.87 -13.39 -22.19
C THR A 357 12.94 -12.51 -21.56
N ASP A 358 13.36 -11.45 -22.26
CA ASP A 358 14.19 -10.41 -21.66
C ASP A 358 13.50 -9.78 -20.46
N GLY A 359 14.27 -9.39 -19.48
CA GLY A 359 13.77 -8.69 -18.32
C GLY A 359 14.50 -9.05 -17.03
N ASP A 360 13.87 -8.71 -15.91
CA ASP A 360 14.44 -8.94 -14.60
C ASP A 360 14.08 -10.33 -14.07
N VAL A 361 15.09 -11.07 -13.63
CA VAL A 361 14.93 -12.15 -12.66
C VAL A 361 14.70 -11.52 -11.30
N VAL A 362 13.62 -11.92 -10.63
CA VAL A 362 13.21 -11.37 -9.34
C VAL A 362 13.32 -12.44 -8.27
N LEU A 363 14.18 -12.21 -7.27
CA LEU A 363 14.23 -13.00 -6.04
C LEU A 363 13.36 -12.32 -4.98
N THR A 364 12.59 -13.10 -4.25
CA THR A 364 11.69 -12.62 -3.19
C THR A 364 12.13 -13.21 -1.85
N GLN A 365 12.27 -12.36 -0.83
CA GLN A 365 12.52 -12.75 0.55
C GLN A 365 11.24 -12.64 1.40
N ASN A 366 10.46 -11.58 1.19
CA ASN A 366 9.13 -11.39 1.80
C ASN A 366 8.33 -10.40 0.95
N ALA A 367 7.15 -9.97 1.41
CA ALA A 367 6.28 -9.04 0.66
C ALA A 367 6.93 -7.68 0.32
N TYR A 368 8.00 -7.29 1.00
CA TYR A 368 8.62 -5.97 0.88
C TYR A 368 10.07 -6.00 0.41
N ILE A 369 10.72 -7.17 0.44
CA ILE A 369 12.14 -7.33 0.09
C ILE A 369 12.27 -8.22 -1.13
N THR A 370 12.72 -7.62 -2.22
CA THR A 370 13.06 -8.30 -3.47
C THR A 370 14.40 -7.83 -3.98
N ALA A 371 15.11 -8.69 -4.69
CA ALA A 371 16.30 -8.35 -5.46
C ALA A 371 16.07 -8.67 -6.93
N LYS A 372 16.65 -7.86 -7.84
CA LYS A 372 16.44 -7.98 -9.27
C LYS A 372 17.75 -7.91 -10.02
N ILE A 373 17.82 -8.64 -11.13
CA ILE A 373 18.92 -8.55 -12.10
C ILE A 373 18.39 -8.78 -13.50
N GLY A 374 18.79 -7.92 -14.44
CA GLY A 374 18.41 -8.02 -15.84
C GLY A 374 19.16 -9.14 -16.55
N ILE A 375 18.45 -9.85 -17.41
CA ILE A 375 18.98 -10.86 -18.32
C ILE A 375 18.44 -10.65 -19.73
N GLU A 376 19.20 -11.08 -20.73
CA GLU A 376 18.83 -10.99 -22.14
C GLU A 376 18.75 -12.40 -22.74
N VAL A 377 17.56 -12.75 -23.21
CA VAL A 377 17.31 -14.01 -23.93
C VAL A 377 17.54 -13.73 -25.42
N ARG A 378 18.15 -14.68 -26.13
CA ARG A 378 18.37 -14.53 -27.58
C ARG A 378 17.03 -14.47 -28.31
N LYS A 379 16.69 -13.30 -28.87
CA LYS A 379 15.52 -13.10 -29.72
C LYS A 379 15.80 -13.64 -31.12
N LEU A 380 15.41 -14.85 -31.36
CA LEU A 380 15.54 -15.47 -32.67
C LEU A 380 14.16 -15.58 -33.31
N GLU A 381 13.79 -14.58 -34.11
CA GLU A 381 12.53 -14.62 -34.84
C GLU A 381 12.56 -15.70 -35.92
N GLY A 382 11.44 -16.43 -36.06
CA GLY A 382 11.35 -17.57 -36.98
C GLY A 382 11.94 -18.86 -36.43
N VAL A 383 12.42 -18.88 -35.18
CA VAL A 383 12.85 -20.13 -34.55
C VAL A 383 11.65 -21.01 -34.26
N ILE A 384 11.70 -22.20 -34.81
CA ILE A 384 10.65 -23.21 -34.70
C ILE A 384 11.01 -24.34 -33.74
N TRP A 385 12.28 -24.52 -33.48
CA TRP A 385 12.80 -25.42 -32.44
C TRP A 385 14.07 -24.85 -31.83
N MET A 386 14.23 -25.02 -30.53
CA MET A 386 15.41 -24.66 -29.76
C MET A 386 15.70 -25.75 -28.74
N GLY A 387 16.98 -26.02 -28.47
CA GLY A 387 17.42 -27.02 -27.51
C GLY A 387 18.89 -27.34 -27.64
N LYS A 388 19.37 -28.40 -27.00
CA LYS A 388 20.76 -28.87 -27.09
C LYS A 388 20.76 -30.37 -27.43
N LYS A 389 21.02 -30.70 -28.69
CA LYS A 389 21.10 -32.10 -29.12
C LYS A 389 22.50 -32.37 -29.66
N ASN A 390 23.28 -33.18 -28.94
CA ASN A 390 24.60 -33.59 -29.40
C ASN A 390 24.47 -34.59 -30.54
N MET A 391 25.25 -34.40 -31.58
CA MET A 391 25.49 -35.29 -32.71
C MET A 391 26.93 -35.81 -32.61
N GLU A 392 27.13 -36.86 -31.82
CA GLU A 392 28.42 -37.45 -31.50
C GLU A 392 28.73 -38.67 -32.36
N SER A 393 27.70 -39.25 -32.96
CA SER A 393 27.77 -40.41 -33.82
C SER A 393 26.70 -40.39 -34.91
N TRP A 394 26.93 -41.12 -36.01
CA TRP A 394 25.94 -41.27 -37.10
C TRP A 394 24.60 -41.89 -36.68
N SER A 395 24.49 -42.44 -35.48
CA SER A 395 23.22 -42.90 -34.92
C SER A 395 22.43 -41.78 -34.26
N ASP A 396 23.08 -40.65 -33.99
CA ASP A 396 22.45 -39.47 -33.40
C ASP A 396 21.70 -38.70 -34.48
N ASN A 397 20.48 -38.37 -34.20
CA ASN A 397 19.64 -37.60 -35.10
C ASN A 397 18.63 -36.76 -34.32
N TRP A 398 18.12 -35.77 -35.01
CA TRP A 398 16.95 -34.99 -34.63
C TRP A 398 15.94 -35.07 -35.77
N THR A 399 14.70 -35.39 -35.43
CA THR A 399 13.65 -35.61 -36.44
C THR A 399 12.34 -34.99 -36.06
N VAL A 400 11.58 -34.55 -37.06
CA VAL A 400 10.17 -34.22 -36.96
C VAL A 400 9.45 -34.85 -38.11
N GLN A 401 8.51 -35.76 -37.81
CA GLN A 401 7.89 -36.60 -38.80
C GLN A 401 6.36 -36.73 -38.58
N ARG A 402 5.59 -36.86 -39.68
CA ARG A 402 4.13 -36.95 -39.62
C ARG A 402 3.58 -38.14 -38.84
N TRP A 403 4.37 -39.20 -38.63
CA TRP A 403 4.00 -40.38 -37.85
C TRP A 403 4.42 -40.34 -36.39
N ASP A 404 5.04 -39.27 -35.96
CA ASP A 404 5.35 -39.05 -34.54
C ASP A 404 4.05 -39.12 -33.72
N GLN A 405 4.10 -39.76 -32.56
CA GLN A 405 2.92 -39.88 -31.68
C GLN A 405 2.51 -38.54 -31.09
N ASP A 406 3.51 -37.73 -30.68
CA ASP A 406 3.31 -36.34 -30.28
C ASP A 406 3.32 -35.43 -31.53
N LYS A 407 2.17 -34.83 -31.82
CA LYS A 407 1.99 -33.97 -32.98
C LYS A 407 2.41 -32.52 -32.73
N THR A 408 2.79 -32.14 -31.53
CA THR A 408 3.11 -30.74 -31.17
C THR A 408 4.17 -30.19 -32.10
N LEU A 409 5.30 -30.86 -32.20
CA LEU A 409 6.41 -30.43 -33.04
C LEU A 409 6.06 -30.49 -34.54
N TRP A 410 5.40 -31.55 -34.98
CA TRP A 410 4.92 -31.68 -36.35
C TRP A 410 4.03 -30.50 -36.77
N ASN A 411 3.03 -30.17 -35.97
CA ASN A 411 2.11 -29.08 -36.27
C ASN A 411 2.85 -27.72 -36.29
N LYS A 412 3.75 -27.47 -35.34
CA LYS A 412 4.57 -26.24 -35.29
C LYS A 412 5.41 -26.09 -36.57
N PHE A 413 6.05 -27.16 -37.05
CA PHE A 413 6.85 -27.11 -38.28
C PHE A 413 5.96 -26.95 -39.52
N ARG A 414 4.89 -27.73 -39.65
CA ARG A 414 3.97 -27.60 -40.79
C ARG A 414 3.40 -26.19 -40.91
N ASP A 415 3.01 -25.56 -39.78
CA ASP A 415 2.45 -24.22 -39.78
C ASP A 415 3.52 -23.16 -40.15
N ALA A 416 4.78 -23.37 -39.73
CA ALA A 416 5.90 -22.48 -40.06
C ALA A 416 6.29 -22.58 -41.55
N PHE A 417 6.28 -23.78 -42.14
CA PHE A 417 6.69 -24.04 -43.53
C PHE A 417 5.52 -23.80 -44.51
N SER A 418 4.94 -22.58 -44.46
CA SER A 418 3.76 -22.22 -45.26
C SER A 418 4.09 -21.81 -46.72
N GLY A 419 5.34 -21.85 -47.14
CA GLY A 419 5.84 -21.53 -48.50
C GLY A 419 7.36 -21.63 -48.56
N PRO A 420 7.94 -21.43 -49.77
CA PRO A 420 9.40 -21.46 -49.91
C PRO A 420 10.08 -20.41 -48.99
N GLY A 421 11.29 -20.71 -48.52
CA GLY A 421 11.91 -19.86 -47.51
C GLY A 421 13.33 -20.28 -47.18
N GLN A 422 13.88 -19.65 -46.16
CA GLN A 422 15.23 -19.92 -45.68
C GLN A 422 15.18 -20.74 -44.39
N LEU A 423 15.75 -21.93 -44.44
CA LEU A 423 15.96 -22.79 -43.28
C LEU A 423 17.38 -22.57 -42.76
N THR A 424 17.50 -22.13 -41.51
CA THR A 424 18.79 -22.01 -40.82
C THR A 424 18.85 -23.08 -39.73
N ILE A 425 19.93 -23.85 -39.75
CA ILE A 425 20.27 -24.84 -38.71
C ILE A 425 21.48 -24.28 -37.96
N HIS A 426 21.24 -23.85 -36.74
CA HIS A 426 22.32 -23.34 -35.90
C HIS A 426 22.89 -24.45 -35.03
N PHE A 427 24.20 -24.50 -34.96
CA PHE A 427 24.90 -25.54 -34.22
C PHE A 427 26.22 -25.03 -33.63
N LYS A 428 26.67 -25.66 -32.58
CA LYS A 428 28.02 -25.51 -32.04
C LYS A 428 28.86 -26.67 -32.51
N LYS A 429 29.95 -26.40 -33.26
CA LYS A 429 30.91 -27.44 -33.64
C LYS A 429 31.61 -27.99 -32.39
N LEU A 430 31.72 -29.30 -32.34
CA LEU A 430 32.46 -30.03 -31.31
C LEU A 430 33.86 -30.38 -31.82
N GLU A 431 34.74 -30.83 -30.92
CA GLU A 431 36.06 -31.32 -31.30
C GLU A 431 35.95 -32.58 -32.15
N GLY A 432 36.81 -32.70 -33.19
CA GLY A 432 36.89 -33.86 -34.05
C GLY A 432 36.30 -33.65 -35.45
N ASP A 433 35.95 -34.77 -36.09
CA ASP A 433 35.39 -34.80 -37.45
C ASP A 433 33.99 -34.15 -37.44
N PHE A 434 33.71 -33.36 -38.45
CA PHE A 434 32.38 -32.73 -38.64
C PHE A 434 31.74 -33.25 -39.94
N ALA A 435 30.52 -33.68 -39.84
CA ALA A 435 29.67 -33.95 -41.01
C ALA A 435 28.20 -33.73 -40.62
N MET A 436 27.43 -33.09 -41.49
CA MET A 436 26.00 -32.81 -41.31
C MET A 436 25.21 -33.43 -42.45
N LYS A 437 24.02 -33.97 -42.14
CA LYS A 437 23.07 -34.52 -43.11
C LYS A 437 21.67 -33.99 -42.80
N VAL A 438 21.17 -33.12 -43.69
CA VAL A 438 19.81 -32.55 -43.61
C VAL A 438 19.00 -33.07 -44.78
N ILE A 439 18.01 -33.87 -44.53
CA ILE A 439 17.22 -34.59 -45.51
C ILE A 439 15.77 -34.75 -45.08
N SER A 440 14.94 -35.33 -45.95
CA SER A 440 13.57 -35.69 -45.68
C SER A 440 13.36 -37.19 -45.94
N GLY A 441 12.20 -37.70 -45.51
CA GLY A 441 11.74 -39.05 -45.78
C GLY A 441 12.07 -40.09 -44.70
N ASP A 442 11.19 -41.10 -44.57
CA ASP A 442 11.29 -42.17 -43.59
C ASP A 442 12.49 -43.13 -43.82
N SER A 443 12.95 -43.22 -45.06
CA SER A 443 14.10 -44.02 -45.45
C SER A 443 15.41 -43.23 -45.54
N TRP A 444 15.42 -41.97 -45.04
CA TRP A 444 16.61 -41.11 -44.97
C TRP A 444 17.28 -40.83 -46.33
N ASN A 445 16.49 -40.76 -47.42
CA ASN A 445 17.01 -40.75 -48.79
C ASN A 445 16.53 -39.57 -49.65
N ILE A 446 15.66 -38.70 -49.16
CA ILE A 446 15.15 -37.58 -49.94
C ILE A 446 16.06 -36.39 -49.68
N GLN A 447 16.89 -36.03 -50.67
CA GLN A 447 17.71 -34.82 -50.64
C GLN A 447 16.87 -33.59 -50.99
N LEU A 448 17.11 -32.49 -50.32
CA LEU A 448 16.40 -31.20 -50.54
C LEU A 448 17.01 -30.52 -51.77
N ALA A 449 16.19 -30.04 -52.70
CA ALA A 449 16.64 -29.38 -53.92
C ALA A 449 17.43 -28.06 -53.63
N GLY A 450 17.07 -27.38 -52.55
CA GLY A 450 17.75 -26.17 -52.08
C GLY A 450 19.11 -26.40 -51.39
N ALA A 451 19.51 -27.64 -51.14
CA ALA A 451 20.72 -27.98 -50.42
C ALA A 451 21.78 -28.60 -51.35
N GLN A 452 23.04 -28.44 -50.99
CA GLN A 452 24.17 -29.09 -51.70
C GLN A 452 24.68 -30.29 -50.91
N TYR A 453 25.01 -31.36 -51.62
CA TYR A 453 25.48 -32.62 -51.03
C TYR A 453 26.78 -33.09 -51.70
N ASN A 454 27.64 -33.69 -50.92
CA ASN A 454 28.86 -34.35 -51.42
C ASN A 454 28.56 -35.79 -51.95
N GLU A 455 29.55 -36.48 -52.44
CA GLU A 455 29.45 -37.84 -52.98
C GLU A 455 28.95 -38.89 -51.97
N TRP A 456 29.04 -38.57 -50.66
CA TRP A 456 28.57 -39.42 -49.56
C TRP A 456 27.14 -39.07 -49.12
N GLY A 457 26.52 -38.08 -49.75
CA GLY A 457 25.18 -37.58 -49.39
C GLY A 457 25.13 -36.74 -48.13
N ASN A 458 26.27 -36.20 -47.68
CA ASN A 458 26.32 -35.24 -46.59
C ASN A 458 26.26 -33.81 -47.15
N ASN A 459 25.66 -32.88 -46.40
CA ASN A 459 25.60 -31.47 -46.81
C ASN A 459 26.99 -30.85 -46.86
N ILE A 460 27.21 -30.00 -47.86
CA ILE A 460 28.41 -29.18 -47.95
C ILE A 460 28.18 -27.95 -47.07
N VAL A 461 28.91 -27.88 -45.96
CA VAL A 461 28.88 -26.74 -45.03
C VAL A 461 30.22 -26.02 -45.20
N ASP A 462 30.22 -24.87 -45.88
CA ASP A 462 31.42 -24.16 -46.27
C ASP A 462 32.28 -23.68 -45.10
N ASN A 463 31.61 -23.25 -44.01
CA ASN A 463 32.31 -22.80 -42.81
C ASN A 463 31.65 -23.39 -41.55
N PRO A 464 32.05 -24.58 -41.10
CA PRO A 464 31.49 -25.20 -39.87
C PRO A 464 31.76 -24.40 -38.59
N GLU A 465 32.73 -23.50 -38.57
CA GLU A 465 33.04 -22.65 -37.41
C GLU A 465 32.08 -21.46 -37.27
N SER A 466 31.29 -21.14 -38.32
CA SER A 466 30.26 -20.08 -38.25
C SER A 466 29.09 -20.42 -37.35
N GLY A 467 28.85 -21.73 -37.14
CA GLY A 467 27.72 -22.22 -36.35
C GLY A 467 26.38 -22.24 -37.08
N ASP A 468 26.27 -21.73 -38.30
CA ASP A 468 25.07 -21.72 -39.12
C ASP A 468 25.21 -22.50 -40.41
N TYR A 469 24.20 -23.32 -40.70
CA TYR A 469 24.01 -23.91 -42.02
C TYR A 469 22.68 -23.43 -42.60
N VAL A 470 22.73 -22.74 -43.72
CA VAL A 470 21.56 -22.09 -44.34
C VAL A 470 21.19 -22.82 -45.64
N ILE A 471 19.90 -23.16 -45.78
CA ILE A 471 19.35 -23.79 -46.98
C ILE A 471 18.18 -22.93 -47.48
N ASN A 472 18.24 -22.53 -48.76
CA ASN A 472 17.12 -21.86 -49.40
C ASN A 472 16.17 -22.93 -49.99
N LEU A 473 15.12 -23.21 -49.25
CA LEU A 473 14.11 -24.23 -49.61
C LEU A 473 13.22 -23.77 -50.74
N THR A 474 13.03 -24.67 -51.71
CA THR A 474 12.06 -24.44 -52.77
C THR A 474 10.64 -24.81 -52.36
N ALA A 475 9.64 -24.40 -53.13
CA ALA A 475 8.25 -24.83 -52.87
C ALA A 475 8.10 -26.36 -52.90
N GLU A 476 8.87 -27.07 -53.74
CA GLU A 476 8.88 -28.53 -53.80
C GLU A 476 9.49 -29.17 -52.54
N ASP A 477 10.54 -28.57 -51.99
CA ASP A 477 11.15 -29.00 -50.72
C ASP A 477 10.14 -28.89 -49.58
N VAL A 478 9.44 -27.74 -49.46
CA VAL A 478 8.45 -27.47 -48.44
C VAL A 478 7.26 -28.43 -48.55
N GLU A 479 6.73 -28.63 -49.76
CA GLU A 479 5.65 -29.59 -50.05
C GLU A 479 6.07 -31.02 -49.68
N THR A 480 7.32 -31.42 -50.04
CA THR A 480 7.87 -32.74 -49.72
C THR A 480 7.96 -32.94 -48.19
N MET A 481 8.46 -31.94 -47.44
CA MET A 481 8.65 -32.05 -46.00
C MET A 481 7.33 -31.96 -45.21
N PHE A 482 6.55 -30.91 -45.48
CA PHE A 482 5.41 -30.52 -44.62
C PHE A 482 4.10 -30.24 -45.38
N GLY A 483 3.96 -30.61 -46.62
CA GLY A 483 2.81 -30.27 -47.47
C GLY A 483 1.46 -30.70 -46.92
N SER A 484 1.36 -31.90 -46.32
CA SER A 484 0.15 -32.35 -45.64
C SER A 484 0.42 -33.43 -44.60
N ASP A 485 -0.57 -33.70 -43.73
CA ASP A 485 -0.53 -34.80 -42.76
C ASP A 485 -0.56 -36.20 -43.43
N GLU A 486 -0.91 -36.28 -44.71
CA GLU A 486 -0.94 -37.52 -45.45
C GLU A 486 0.32 -37.78 -46.27
N THR A 487 0.92 -36.73 -46.82
CA THR A 487 2.03 -36.82 -47.79
C THR A 487 3.37 -36.33 -47.27
N GLY A 488 3.39 -35.41 -46.34
CA GLY A 488 4.61 -34.82 -45.81
C GLY A 488 5.57 -35.86 -45.22
N GLN A 489 6.84 -35.75 -45.56
CA GLN A 489 7.89 -36.71 -45.19
C GLN A 489 8.73 -36.29 -43.99
N GLY A 490 8.53 -35.03 -43.50
CA GLY A 490 9.24 -34.48 -42.36
C GLY A 490 10.69 -34.00 -42.64
N LEU A 491 11.36 -33.61 -41.59
CA LEU A 491 12.75 -33.15 -41.60
C LEU A 491 13.60 -34.03 -40.70
N ILE A 492 14.76 -34.40 -41.19
CA ILE A 492 15.77 -35.19 -40.48
C ILE A 492 17.11 -34.46 -40.54
N ILE A 493 17.69 -34.23 -39.36
CA ILE A 493 19.02 -33.68 -39.18
C ILE A 493 19.86 -34.74 -38.47
N ALA A 494 20.93 -35.17 -39.06
CA ALA A 494 21.82 -36.21 -38.54
C ALA A 494 23.27 -35.83 -38.82
N GLY A 495 24.21 -36.51 -38.18
CA GLY A 495 25.63 -36.27 -38.44
C GLY A 495 26.51 -36.52 -37.23
N ILE A 496 27.71 -35.93 -37.26
CA ILE A 496 28.73 -36.11 -36.23
C ILE A 496 29.53 -34.80 -36.02
N GLY A 497 29.98 -34.58 -34.81
CA GLY A 497 30.89 -33.49 -34.46
C GLY A 497 30.24 -32.14 -34.26
N TYR A 498 28.94 -32.09 -33.90
CA TYR A 498 28.27 -30.85 -33.55
C TYR A 498 27.15 -31.03 -32.54
N GLN A 499 26.80 -29.94 -31.89
CA GLN A 499 25.59 -29.83 -31.05
C GLN A 499 24.58 -28.94 -31.77
N LEU A 500 23.43 -29.48 -32.14
CA LEU A 500 22.30 -28.73 -32.69
C LEU A 500 21.71 -27.85 -31.58
N GLN A 501 21.51 -26.56 -31.85
CA GLN A 501 21.05 -25.58 -30.88
C GLN A 501 19.67 -24.98 -31.20
N TYR A 502 19.45 -24.56 -32.47
CA TYR A 502 18.11 -24.16 -32.91
C TYR A 502 17.90 -24.39 -34.41
N ILE A 503 16.63 -24.44 -34.79
CA ILE A 503 16.17 -24.51 -36.17
C ILE A 503 15.26 -23.32 -36.41
N LYS A 504 15.60 -22.50 -37.40
CA LYS A 504 14.90 -21.28 -37.78
C LYS A 504 14.40 -21.40 -39.21
N TYR A 505 13.16 -20.95 -39.46
CA TYR A 505 12.61 -20.87 -40.80
C TYR A 505 11.92 -19.53 -41.05
N ILE A 506 12.30 -18.89 -42.15
CA ILE A 506 11.70 -17.63 -42.59
C ILE A 506 11.15 -17.82 -43.99
N VAL A 507 9.84 -17.66 -44.16
CA VAL A 507 9.17 -17.76 -45.46
C VAL A 507 9.58 -16.58 -46.35
N SER A 508 9.98 -16.86 -47.61
CA SER A 508 10.32 -15.82 -48.56
C SER A 508 9.15 -14.87 -48.83
N GLY A 509 9.40 -13.57 -48.78
CA GLY A 509 8.36 -12.55 -48.97
C GLY A 509 7.46 -12.30 -47.78
N ALA A 510 7.58 -13.06 -46.68
CA ALA A 510 6.85 -12.75 -45.43
C ALA A 510 7.37 -11.46 -44.82
N GLU A 511 6.47 -10.58 -44.45
CA GLU A 511 6.78 -9.35 -43.76
C GLU A 511 6.82 -9.56 -42.26
N ARG A 512 7.87 -9.05 -41.61
CA ARG A 512 8.07 -9.05 -40.18
C ARG A 512 7.96 -7.62 -39.65
N THR A 513 7.17 -7.41 -38.62
CA THR A 513 7.03 -6.09 -38.00
C THR A 513 8.25 -5.79 -37.14
N LEU A 514 8.91 -4.66 -37.44
CA LEU A 514 10.01 -4.12 -36.63
C LEU A 514 9.53 -3.11 -35.62
N TRP A 515 8.52 -2.33 -35.99
CA TRP A 515 7.93 -1.30 -35.14
C TRP A 515 6.46 -1.11 -35.52
N GLU A 516 5.61 -0.81 -34.54
CA GLU A 516 4.20 -0.48 -34.72
C GLU A 516 3.81 0.58 -33.68
N GLY A 517 3.14 1.65 -34.13
CA GLY A 517 2.79 2.78 -33.28
C GLY A 517 2.01 3.85 -34.04
N GLU A 518 2.03 5.06 -33.57
CA GLU A 518 1.45 6.23 -34.20
C GLU A 518 2.32 7.46 -33.95
N GLU A 519 3.14 7.82 -34.94
CA GLU A 519 4.04 8.95 -34.88
C GLU A 519 3.73 9.97 -36.00
N TRP A 520 3.12 11.10 -35.61
CA TRP A 520 2.85 12.20 -36.53
C TRP A 520 4.09 13.08 -36.69
N MET A 521 4.51 13.32 -37.95
CA MET A 521 5.73 14.06 -38.29
C MET A 521 5.59 15.58 -38.20
N GLY A 522 4.40 16.11 -37.84
CA GLY A 522 4.13 17.53 -37.76
C GLY A 522 3.62 18.14 -39.09
N ASP A 523 3.47 19.46 -39.07
CA ASP A 523 3.01 20.26 -40.24
C ASP A 523 4.16 21.00 -40.94
N GLY A 524 5.40 20.75 -40.50
CA GLY A 524 6.58 21.42 -41.05
C GLY A 524 6.91 22.77 -40.42
N THR A 525 6.13 23.23 -39.44
CA THR A 525 6.47 24.43 -38.64
C THR A 525 7.42 24.08 -37.50
N GLU A 526 8.21 25.05 -37.00
CA GLU A 526 9.11 24.82 -35.87
C GLU A 526 8.35 24.46 -34.56
N GLU A 527 7.08 24.82 -34.44
CA GLU A 527 6.26 24.52 -33.27
C GLU A 527 5.70 23.10 -33.29
N ASN A 528 5.52 22.50 -34.48
CA ASN A 528 4.87 21.20 -34.68
C ASN A 528 5.80 20.22 -35.45
N LYS A 529 7.09 20.29 -35.24
CA LYS A 529 8.07 19.41 -35.87
C LYS A 529 8.36 18.20 -35.00
N ASN A 530 8.10 17.01 -35.50
CA ASN A 530 8.46 15.76 -34.85
C ASN A 530 9.51 15.01 -35.69
N GLN A 531 10.53 14.50 -35.03
CA GLN A 531 11.63 13.74 -35.65
C GLN A 531 11.95 12.51 -34.80
N PRO A 532 11.04 11.53 -34.74
CA PRO A 532 11.22 10.36 -33.90
C PRO A 532 12.40 9.50 -34.37
N TYR A 533 13.08 8.91 -33.39
CA TYR A 533 14.07 7.88 -33.58
C TYR A 533 13.36 6.53 -33.61
N ILE A 534 13.34 5.90 -34.77
CA ILE A 534 12.75 4.57 -34.95
C ILE A 534 13.84 3.53 -34.95
N LEU A 535 13.59 2.39 -34.30
CA LEU A 535 14.56 1.31 -34.12
C LEU A 535 15.80 1.80 -33.33
N SER A 536 15.56 2.48 -32.22
CA SER A 536 16.59 2.96 -31.29
C SER A 536 16.79 1.99 -30.13
N ASP A 537 17.67 2.33 -29.17
CA ASP A 537 17.93 1.55 -27.94
C ASP A 537 16.69 1.32 -27.08
N GLU A 538 15.65 2.17 -27.22
CA GLU A 538 14.36 2.00 -26.56
C GLU A 538 13.36 1.17 -27.38
N GLY A 539 13.75 0.72 -28.58
CA GLY A 539 12.97 -0.11 -29.49
C GLY A 539 13.82 -1.24 -30.11
N ALA A 540 13.25 -2.02 -30.99
CA ALA A 540 13.99 -3.09 -31.68
C ALA A 540 15.10 -2.50 -32.54
N GLU A 541 16.35 -2.88 -32.30
CA GLU A 541 17.51 -2.54 -33.16
C GLU A 541 17.57 -3.48 -34.36
N LEU A 542 18.10 -3.00 -35.51
CA LEU A 542 18.25 -3.85 -36.69
C LEU A 542 19.13 -5.08 -36.46
N LYS A 543 20.15 -4.99 -35.58
CA LYS A 543 20.97 -6.14 -35.17
C LYS A 543 20.15 -7.24 -34.46
N ASP A 544 19.16 -6.84 -33.66
CA ASP A 544 18.30 -7.77 -32.92
C ASP A 544 17.34 -8.50 -33.86
N VAL A 545 17.12 -7.95 -35.03
CA VAL A 545 16.29 -8.56 -36.07
C VAL A 545 17.12 -9.28 -37.14
N GLU A 546 18.44 -9.37 -36.95
CA GLU A 546 19.34 -10.06 -37.87
C GLU A 546 19.17 -9.62 -39.33
N ALA A 547 19.06 -8.32 -39.55
CA ALA A 547 18.87 -7.78 -40.89
C ALA A 547 20.07 -8.07 -41.80
N THR A 548 19.79 -8.45 -43.03
CA THR A 548 20.82 -8.79 -44.05
C THR A 548 20.66 -7.95 -45.29
N PRO A 549 21.74 -7.71 -46.04
CA PRO A 549 21.67 -7.02 -47.34
C PRO A 549 20.69 -7.73 -48.29
N GLY A 550 19.92 -6.95 -49.03
CA GLY A 550 18.90 -7.44 -49.95
C GLY A 550 17.50 -7.51 -49.36
N GLN A 551 17.35 -7.44 -48.05
CA GLN A 551 16.03 -7.34 -47.43
C GLN A 551 15.38 -6.00 -47.72
N VAL A 552 14.05 -5.95 -47.73
CA VAL A 552 13.26 -4.74 -48.00
C VAL A 552 12.62 -4.24 -46.73
N ILE A 553 12.94 -3.01 -46.33
CA ILE A 553 12.19 -2.31 -45.26
C ILE A 553 11.02 -1.56 -45.88
N ARG A 554 9.83 -1.66 -45.22
CA ARG A 554 8.62 -0.95 -45.58
C ARG A 554 8.12 -0.08 -44.44
N TRP A 555 7.77 1.16 -44.82
CA TRP A 555 7.29 2.21 -43.91
C TRP A 555 5.84 2.50 -44.22
N TYR A 556 4.93 2.02 -43.40
CA TYR A 556 3.49 2.21 -43.54
C TYR A 556 3.03 3.45 -42.79
N GLY A 557 2.13 4.21 -43.39
CA GLY A 557 1.61 5.41 -42.76
C GLY A 557 0.32 5.92 -43.40
N THR A 558 -0.11 7.07 -42.91
CA THR A 558 -1.24 7.85 -43.47
C THR A 558 -0.82 9.29 -43.67
N VAL A 559 -1.42 9.95 -44.65
CA VAL A 559 -1.15 11.35 -44.94
C VAL A 559 -2.43 12.17 -44.70
N ASP A 560 -2.26 13.40 -44.20
CA ASP A 560 -3.34 14.32 -43.88
C ASP A 560 -3.39 15.55 -44.81
N SER A 561 -2.47 15.65 -45.79
CA SER A 561 -2.36 16.73 -46.75
C SER A 561 -1.71 16.26 -48.05
N ASP A 562 -2.02 16.87 -49.18
CA ASP A 562 -1.34 16.62 -50.45
C ASP A 562 0.12 17.13 -50.46
N GLU A 563 0.47 17.99 -49.50
CA GLU A 563 1.83 18.54 -49.34
C GLU A 563 2.69 17.72 -48.35
N TRP A 564 2.36 16.46 -48.15
CA TRP A 564 3.14 15.60 -47.25
C TRP A 564 4.55 15.32 -47.79
N THR A 565 5.48 15.14 -46.83
CA THR A 565 6.83 14.64 -47.10
C THR A 565 7.20 13.60 -46.03
N PHE A 566 8.08 12.68 -46.42
CA PHE A 566 8.69 11.70 -45.51
C PHE A 566 10.07 11.33 -45.99
N GLN A 567 11.00 11.28 -45.08
CA GLN A 567 12.39 10.87 -45.37
C GLN A 567 12.97 10.10 -44.18
N VAL A 568 13.86 9.18 -44.50
CA VAL A 568 14.54 8.34 -43.54
C VAL A 568 16.03 8.64 -43.60
N PHE A 569 16.62 8.87 -42.43
CA PHE A 569 18.07 9.05 -42.27
C PHE A 569 18.60 7.94 -41.40
N GLU A 570 19.83 7.55 -41.63
CA GLU A 570 20.61 6.88 -40.60
C GLU A 570 20.97 7.86 -39.48
N GLY A 571 21.36 7.33 -38.34
CA GLY A 571 21.67 8.11 -37.16
C GLY A 571 22.80 9.14 -37.24
N HIS A 572 23.45 9.34 -38.40
CA HIS A 572 24.53 10.31 -38.60
C HIS A 572 24.04 11.58 -39.30
N TRP A 573 23.50 12.51 -38.57
CA TRP A 573 22.99 13.80 -39.12
C TRP A 573 24.05 14.66 -39.84
N SER A 574 25.35 14.42 -39.59
CA SER A 574 26.40 15.33 -40.01
C SER A 574 27.08 14.97 -41.34
N ASP A 575 26.81 13.81 -41.89
CA ASP A 575 27.46 13.39 -43.14
C ASP A 575 26.56 13.61 -44.34
N ASN A 576 27.03 14.43 -45.27
CA ASN A 576 26.36 14.67 -46.57
C ASN A 576 26.30 13.41 -47.46
N ASP A 577 26.81 12.30 -46.97
CA ASP A 577 26.92 11.03 -47.69
C ASP A 577 25.96 10.01 -47.09
N HIS A 578 24.67 10.31 -47.19
CA HIS A 578 23.63 9.41 -46.74
C HIS A 578 23.59 8.16 -47.60
N PRO A 579 23.80 6.94 -47.05
CA PRO A 579 23.78 5.71 -47.83
C PRO A 579 22.43 5.40 -48.46
N TYR A 580 21.40 6.09 -48.03
CA TYR A 580 20.04 6.05 -48.58
C TYR A 580 19.88 6.99 -49.77
N GLY A 581 20.92 7.76 -50.17
CA GLY A 581 20.88 8.72 -51.27
C GLY A 581 19.80 9.78 -51.06
N ASP A 582 19.16 10.18 -52.14
CA ASP A 582 18.03 11.12 -52.16
C ASP A 582 16.71 10.44 -51.82
N TRP A 583 16.71 9.45 -50.88
CA TRP A 583 15.46 8.77 -50.55
C TRP A 583 14.52 9.70 -49.74
N LYS A 584 13.75 10.46 -50.49
CA LYS A 584 12.76 11.41 -50.01
C LYS A 584 11.42 11.12 -50.67
N ALA A 585 10.40 10.99 -49.85
CA ALA A 585 9.08 10.72 -50.35
C ALA A 585 8.41 11.91 -51.09
N GLU A 586 9.03 13.10 -51.05
CA GLU A 586 8.64 14.23 -51.90
C GLU A 586 8.92 14.01 -53.39
N ASN A 587 9.72 13.01 -53.77
CA ASN A 587 9.89 12.60 -55.13
C ASN A 587 8.57 12.02 -55.68
N ALA A 588 8.17 12.43 -56.88
CA ALA A 588 6.93 12.00 -57.52
C ALA A 588 6.77 10.49 -57.65
N ASP A 589 7.87 9.77 -57.85
CA ASP A 589 7.88 8.31 -57.98
C ASP A 589 7.57 7.64 -56.62
N HIS A 590 8.10 8.14 -55.52
CA HIS A 590 7.82 7.63 -54.18
C HIS A 590 6.42 7.97 -53.71
N LYS A 591 5.87 9.13 -54.08
CA LYS A 591 4.44 9.47 -53.85
C LYS A 591 3.52 8.51 -54.57
N ALA A 592 3.77 8.24 -55.83
CA ALA A 592 3.01 7.29 -56.63
C ALA A 592 3.11 5.86 -56.07
N GLU A 593 4.28 5.46 -55.54
CA GLU A 593 4.48 4.18 -54.90
C GLU A 593 3.70 4.09 -53.62
N PHE A 594 3.72 5.12 -52.77
CA PHE A 594 2.93 5.17 -51.54
C PHE A 594 1.42 5.12 -51.82
N GLU A 595 0.94 5.88 -52.77
CA GLU A 595 -0.48 5.88 -53.18
C GLU A 595 -0.93 4.48 -53.66
N ALA A 596 -0.05 3.77 -54.36
CA ALA A 596 -0.33 2.44 -54.86
C ALA A 596 -0.27 1.32 -53.79
N ASN A 597 0.60 1.43 -52.80
CA ASN A 597 0.93 0.34 -51.89
C ASN A 597 0.64 0.66 -50.42
N GLY A 598 0.34 1.92 -50.06
CA GLY A 598 0.16 2.36 -48.67
C GLY A 598 1.44 2.34 -47.84
N CYS A 599 2.57 2.15 -48.46
CA CYS A 599 3.89 2.14 -47.82
C CYS A 599 4.99 2.65 -48.74
N LEU A 600 6.06 3.11 -48.11
CA LEU A 600 7.34 3.42 -48.77
C LEU A 600 8.30 2.30 -48.47
N LYS A 601 9.17 1.95 -49.44
CA LYS A 601 10.12 0.86 -49.26
C LYS A 601 11.49 1.18 -49.84
N PHE A 602 12.52 0.58 -49.24
CA PHE A 602 13.87 0.52 -49.84
C PHE A 602 14.57 -0.79 -49.49
N THR A 603 15.54 -1.18 -50.32
CA THR A 603 16.32 -2.38 -50.11
C THR A 603 17.52 -2.07 -49.24
N LEU A 604 17.76 -2.84 -48.20
CA LEU A 604 18.95 -2.72 -47.34
C LEU A 604 20.22 -3.09 -48.10
N THR A 605 21.22 -2.24 -47.99
CA THR A 605 22.57 -2.51 -48.50
C THR A 605 23.51 -2.84 -47.35
N GLN A 606 24.66 -3.49 -47.63
CA GLN A 606 25.67 -3.75 -46.61
C GLN A 606 26.14 -2.44 -45.96
N THR A 607 26.32 -1.38 -46.71
CA THR A 607 26.73 -0.07 -46.19
C THR A 607 25.71 0.51 -45.23
N MET A 608 24.39 0.36 -45.50
CA MET A 608 23.33 0.78 -44.60
C MET A 608 23.39 0.03 -43.26
N LEU A 609 23.61 -1.28 -43.32
CA LEU A 609 23.71 -2.11 -42.13
C LEU A 609 24.97 -1.80 -41.31
N ASP A 610 26.13 -1.66 -41.96
CA ASP A 610 27.36 -1.32 -41.27
C ASP A 610 27.25 0.00 -40.50
N ARG A 611 26.56 0.99 -41.06
CA ARG A 611 26.31 2.27 -40.43
C ARG A 611 25.21 2.17 -39.35
N ALA A 612 24.14 1.47 -39.60
CA ALA A 612 23.06 1.26 -38.65
C ALA A 612 23.55 0.55 -37.38
N TYR A 613 24.47 -0.38 -37.50
CA TYR A 613 25.08 -1.09 -36.37
C TYR A 613 26.19 -0.31 -35.65
N THR A 614 26.64 0.81 -36.22
CA THR A 614 27.59 1.69 -35.54
C THR A 614 26.84 2.60 -34.57
N LYS A 615 26.73 2.18 -33.32
CA LYS A 615 25.99 2.86 -32.28
C LYS A 615 26.48 4.27 -32.02
N GLN A 616 25.62 5.25 -32.14
CA GLN A 616 25.89 6.63 -31.74
C GLN A 616 25.53 6.86 -30.27
N TRP A 617 26.08 7.88 -29.65
CA TRP A 617 25.82 8.24 -28.25
C TRP A 617 24.34 8.54 -27.92
N TRP A 618 23.55 8.82 -28.92
CA TRP A 618 22.12 9.10 -28.83
C TRP A 618 21.23 7.94 -29.33
N GLY A 619 21.78 6.78 -29.66
CA GLY A 619 21.08 5.49 -29.73
C GLY A 619 20.20 5.21 -30.94
N GLY A 620 20.07 6.13 -31.91
CA GLY A 620 19.13 5.93 -33.03
C GLY A 620 19.77 5.17 -34.21
N VAL A 621 19.06 4.18 -34.75
CA VAL A 621 19.42 3.48 -35.98
C VAL A 621 18.86 4.21 -37.19
N PHE A 622 17.59 4.55 -37.16
CA PHE A 622 16.92 5.38 -38.16
C PHE A 622 16.26 6.59 -37.50
N VAL A 623 16.42 7.74 -38.17
CA VAL A 623 15.69 8.95 -37.87
C VAL A 623 14.70 9.22 -39.00
N VAL A 624 13.47 9.42 -38.72
CA VAL A 624 12.46 9.78 -39.69
C VAL A 624 12.08 11.24 -39.54
N GLN A 625 11.86 11.90 -40.66
CA GLN A 625 11.48 13.30 -40.72
C GLN A 625 10.47 13.51 -41.84
N GLY A 626 9.53 14.42 -41.63
CA GLY A 626 8.54 14.73 -42.63
C GLY A 626 7.57 15.82 -42.21
N LYS A 627 6.51 15.98 -42.97
CA LYS A 627 5.35 16.78 -42.62
C LYS A 627 4.09 16.11 -43.18
N HIS A 628 2.97 16.29 -42.49
CA HIS A 628 1.69 15.76 -42.91
C HIS A 628 1.67 14.25 -43.17
N PHE A 629 2.55 13.51 -42.46
CA PHE A 629 2.67 12.06 -42.52
C PHE A 629 2.62 11.49 -41.09
N THR A 630 1.81 10.47 -40.90
CA THR A 630 1.77 9.72 -39.66
C THR A 630 2.30 8.32 -39.90
N LEU A 631 3.45 7.99 -39.33
CA LEU A 631 4.02 6.64 -39.37
C LEU A 631 3.19 5.71 -38.47
N LYS A 632 2.84 4.53 -39.00
CA LYS A 632 2.02 3.54 -38.29
C LYS A 632 2.75 2.23 -38.03
N LYS A 633 3.62 1.80 -38.96
CA LYS A 633 4.27 0.50 -38.88
C LYS A 633 5.52 0.49 -39.74
N VAL A 634 6.54 -0.24 -39.26
CA VAL A 634 7.76 -0.55 -40.04
C VAL A 634 7.90 -2.07 -40.12
N THR A 635 8.16 -2.59 -41.32
CA THR A 635 8.38 -4.02 -41.52
C THR A 635 9.66 -4.28 -42.32
N ILE A 636 10.16 -5.51 -42.20
CA ILE A 636 11.25 -6.01 -43.04
C ILE A 636 10.82 -7.35 -43.69
N ALA A 637 11.22 -7.59 -44.91
CA ALA A 637 10.95 -8.84 -45.61
C ALA A 637 12.12 -9.27 -46.44
N ASN A 638 12.29 -10.55 -46.67
CA ASN A 638 13.16 -11.10 -47.69
C ASN A 638 12.57 -10.80 -49.09
N LEU A 639 13.43 -10.53 -50.08
CA LEU A 639 13.00 -10.37 -51.48
C LEU A 639 12.34 -11.64 -52.01
#